data_a3b0af38ad5817a77441c60fa61d4545
#
_entry.id   a3b0af38ad5817a77441c60fa61d4545
#
_cell.length_a   1.000
_cell.length_b   1.000
_cell.length_c   1.000
_cell.angle_alpha   90.00
_cell.angle_beta   90.00
_cell.angle_gamma   90.00
#
_symmetry.space_group_name_H-M   'P 1'
#
loop_
_entity.id
_entity.type
_entity.pdbx_description
1 polymer ?
#
loop_
_entity_poly.entity_id
_entity_poly.type
_entity_poly.pdbx_seq_one_letter_code
_entity_poly.pdbx_strand_id
1 'polypeptide(L)'
;MGKIFHDEKKPLALTKYIEVIRNLNGGDQLKQYPGSPWIASQILSHEDKIRLFELHPTDLTSLLHAMGKKQNTRIFGEDGFQGLKALIPPPPKRALILTDPSYEIKNDYLKVVESLKDSLKRFETGIYMIWCPLINRSEPLTMLKQLQKLNAKEWLYVSLSIAQPTDDIGMFGSYLFIINPPWKLKEQLEEIMPYLGEQLGLNGHGSYEIEVKTS
;
A
#
# COMPACT_ATOMS: atom_id res chain seq x y z
N MET A 1 8.59 14.06 -5.92
CA MET A 1 7.43 14.64 -5.19
C MET A 1 7.36 16.17 -5.26
N GLY A 2 8.44 16.94 -5.08
CA GLY A 2 8.38 18.40 -5.13
C GLY A 2 7.73 18.98 -6.39
N LYS A 3 7.99 18.41 -7.56
CA LYS A 3 7.37 18.82 -8.83
C LYS A 3 5.86 18.59 -8.84
N ILE A 4 5.39 17.43 -8.38
CA ILE A 4 3.97 17.05 -8.37
C ILE A 4 3.17 17.92 -7.39
N PHE A 5 3.80 18.34 -6.30
CA PHE A 5 3.14 19.07 -5.22
C PHE A 5 2.54 20.40 -5.69
N HIS A 6 3.20 21.08 -6.62
CA HIS A 6 2.81 22.39 -7.16
C HIS A 6 2.24 22.34 -8.59
N ASP A 7 2.19 21.15 -9.20
CA ASP A 7 1.68 21.04 -10.57
C ASP A 7 0.15 21.21 -10.60
N GLU A 8 -0.32 22.20 -11.35
CA GLU A 8 -1.75 22.47 -11.54
C GLU A 8 -2.43 21.46 -12.47
N LYS A 9 -1.65 20.77 -13.31
CA LYS A 9 -2.16 19.80 -14.29
C LYS A 9 -2.28 18.36 -13.74
N LYS A 10 -2.01 18.16 -12.46
CA LYS A 10 -2.11 16.83 -11.86
C LYS A 10 -3.53 16.27 -11.89
N PRO A 11 -3.71 14.96 -12.07
CA PRO A 11 -5.00 14.28 -11.98
C PRO A 11 -5.76 14.57 -10.68
N LEU A 12 -7.09 14.62 -10.75
CA LEU A 12 -7.94 14.97 -9.59
C LEU A 12 -7.71 14.08 -8.36
N ALA A 13 -7.51 12.79 -8.56
CA ALA A 13 -7.24 11.88 -7.45
C ALA A 13 -5.92 12.20 -6.72
N LEU A 14 -4.89 12.68 -7.44
CA LEU A 14 -3.66 13.17 -6.83
C LEU A 14 -3.85 14.49 -6.08
N THR A 15 -4.78 15.33 -6.49
CA THR A 15 -5.09 16.57 -5.76
C THR A 15 -5.52 16.27 -4.33
N LYS A 16 -6.44 15.31 -4.13
CA LYS A 16 -6.87 14.89 -2.80
C LYS A 16 -5.72 14.34 -1.95
N TYR A 17 -4.84 13.58 -2.55
CA TYR A 17 -3.66 13.06 -1.86
C TYR A 17 -2.69 14.17 -1.44
N ILE A 18 -2.45 15.15 -2.32
CA ILE A 18 -1.62 16.32 -2.02
C ILE A 18 -2.26 17.19 -0.91
N GLU A 19 -3.58 17.33 -0.88
CA GLU A 19 -4.27 18.01 0.21
C GLU A 19 -4.02 17.34 1.57
N VAL A 20 -4.05 16.02 1.62
CA VAL A 20 -3.69 15.26 2.82
C VAL A 20 -2.27 15.57 3.27
N ILE A 21 -1.30 15.65 2.34
CA ILE A 21 0.09 16.00 2.65
C ILE A 21 0.20 17.47 3.11
N ARG A 22 -0.51 18.40 2.46
CA ARG A 22 -0.55 19.83 2.86
C ARG A 22 -1.05 20.00 4.29
N ASN A 23 -2.08 19.26 4.66
CA ASN A 23 -2.62 19.30 6.02
C ASN A 23 -1.58 18.87 7.07
N LEU A 24 -0.76 17.85 6.77
CA LEU A 24 0.33 17.44 7.65
C LEU A 24 1.38 18.54 7.81
N ASN A 25 1.66 19.26 6.74
CA ASN A 25 2.74 20.26 6.70
C ASN A 25 2.30 21.67 7.10
N GLY A 26 1.02 21.89 7.33
CA GLY A 26 0.47 23.21 7.65
C GLY A 26 0.60 24.22 6.49
N GLY A 27 0.68 23.76 5.24
CA GLY A 27 0.80 24.61 4.06
C GLY A 27 1.57 23.98 2.89
N ASP A 28 2.07 24.82 1.99
CA ASP A 28 2.63 24.40 0.69
C ASP A 28 4.10 23.96 0.71
N GLN A 29 4.76 24.02 1.87
CA GLN A 29 6.15 23.55 2.01
C GLN A 29 6.16 22.08 2.44
N LEU A 30 6.73 21.20 1.63
CA LEU A 30 6.90 19.78 1.96
C LEU A 30 8.07 19.61 2.94
N LYS A 31 7.77 19.49 4.24
CA LYS A 31 8.73 19.24 5.33
C LYS A 31 8.70 17.80 5.80
N GLN A 32 7.52 17.19 5.81
CA GLN A 32 7.28 15.82 6.25
C GLN A 32 6.44 15.07 5.21
N TYR A 33 6.72 13.78 5.08
CA TYR A 33 5.96 12.88 4.23
C TYR A 33 5.18 11.88 5.09
N PRO A 34 3.85 11.77 4.92
CA PRO A 34 3.05 10.90 5.77
C PRO A 34 3.22 9.44 5.40
N GLY A 35 3.31 8.57 6.41
CA GLY A 35 3.15 7.14 6.23
C GLY A 35 1.68 6.73 6.03
N SER A 36 1.46 5.50 5.54
CA SER A 36 0.12 4.95 5.29
C SER A 36 -0.82 5.01 6.50
N PRO A 37 -0.39 4.79 7.77
CA PRO A 37 -1.27 4.91 8.93
C PRO A 37 -1.83 6.33 9.10
N TRP A 38 -0.97 7.34 8.91
CA TRP A 38 -1.41 8.73 9.04
C TRP A 38 -2.39 9.10 7.93
N ILE A 39 -2.10 8.71 6.67
CA ILE A 39 -3.00 8.93 5.51
C ILE A 39 -4.36 8.30 5.78
N ALA A 40 -4.41 7.03 6.19
CA ALA A 40 -5.63 6.35 6.53
C ALA A 40 -6.44 7.11 7.59
N SER A 41 -5.78 7.62 8.62
CA SER A 41 -6.42 8.38 9.70
C SER A 41 -7.00 9.74 9.28
N GLN A 42 -6.57 10.29 8.14
CA GLN A 42 -7.13 11.54 7.59
C GLN A 42 -8.31 11.29 6.63
N ILE A 43 -8.37 10.11 6.03
CA ILE A 43 -9.38 9.77 5.02
C ILE A 43 -10.57 9.07 5.64
N LEU A 44 -10.33 8.21 6.62
CA LEU A 44 -11.35 7.41 7.28
C LEU A 44 -12.18 8.25 8.26
N SER A 45 -13.45 7.89 8.43
CA SER A 45 -14.34 8.55 9.37
C SER A 45 -14.00 8.17 10.83
N HIS A 46 -14.54 8.91 11.78
CA HIS A 46 -14.39 8.58 13.21
C HIS A 46 -15.08 7.28 13.62
N GLU A 47 -16.02 6.79 12.83
CA GLU A 47 -16.71 5.51 13.05
C GLU A 47 -15.88 4.31 12.57
N ASP A 48 -14.99 4.52 11.61
CA ASP A 48 -14.08 3.49 11.10
C ASP A 48 -13.03 3.12 12.14
N LYS A 49 -12.73 1.83 12.26
CA LYS A 49 -11.75 1.32 13.22
C LYS A 49 -10.43 1.05 12.55
N ILE A 50 -9.37 1.70 13.01
CA ILE A 50 -8.00 1.51 12.53
C ILE A 50 -7.27 0.55 13.49
N ARG A 51 -6.61 -0.46 12.93
CA ARG A 51 -5.78 -1.44 13.64
C ARG A 51 -4.42 -1.47 12.99
N LEU A 52 -3.40 -1.10 13.74
CA LEU A 52 -2.01 -0.99 13.27
C LEU A 52 -1.16 -1.99 14.03
N PHE A 53 -0.30 -2.68 13.32
CA PHE A 53 0.64 -3.65 13.86
C PHE A 53 2.04 -3.26 13.44
N GLU A 54 2.94 -3.15 14.42
CA GLU A 54 4.35 -2.87 14.20
C GLU A 54 5.17 -3.68 15.19
N LEU A 55 5.99 -4.58 14.67
CA LEU A 55 6.78 -5.50 15.50
C LEU A 55 8.12 -4.89 15.94
N HIS A 56 8.70 -3.99 15.12
CA HIS A 56 9.99 -3.40 15.40
C HIS A 56 9.87 -2.31 16.49
N PRO A 57 10.58 -2.41 17.63
CA PRO A 57 10.37 -1.53 18.78
C PRO A 57 10.57 -0.03 18.49
N THR A 58 11.57 0.30 17.66
CA THR A 58 11.87 1.69 17.29
C THR A 58 10.75 2.27 16.44
N ASP A 59 10.27 1.51 15.45
CA ASP A 59 9.21 1.94 14.53
C ASP A 59 7.87 1.99 15.23
N LEU A 60 7.62 1.08 16.19
CA LEU A 60 6.46 1.14 17.07
C LEU A 60 6.44 2.45 17.88
N THR A 61 7.58 2.86 18.44
CA THR A 61 7.67 4.13 19.18
C THR A 61 7.38 5.31 18.27
N SER A 62 7.93 5.33 17.06
CA SER A 62 7.69 6.36 16.06
C SER A 62 6.22 6.40 15.62
N LEU A 63 5.62 5.23 15.41
CA LEU A 63 4.21 5.09 15.05
C LEU A 63 3.28 5.60 16.17
N LEU A 64 3.55 5.25 17.42
CA LEU A 64 2.81 5.74 18.58
C LEU A 64 2.89 7.27 18.69
N HIS A 65 4.06 7.84 18.43
CA HIS A 65 4.24 9.29 18.44
C HIS A 65 3.48 9.97 17.29
N ALA A 66 3.61 9.47 16.07
CA ALA A 66 2.99 10.05 14.89
C ALA A 66 1.46 9.97 14.91
N MET A 67 0.90 8.86 15.40
CA MET A 67 -0.55 8.66 15.43
C MET A 67 -1.25 9.34 16.60
N GLY A 68 -0.52 9.57 17.71
CA GLY A 68 -1.10 10.11 18.93
C GLY A 68 -2.24 9.24 19.49
N LYS A 69 -3.02 9.85 20.41
CA LYS A 69 -4.19 9.16 21.00
C LYS A 69 -5.44 9.46 20.17
N LYS A 70 -5.89 8.49 19.36
CA LYS A 70 -7.16 8.58 18.62
C LYS A 70 -8.12 7.47 19.11
N GLN A 71 -9.37 7.81 19.37
CA GLN A 71 -10.34 6.86 19.94
C GLN A 71 -10.63 5.66 19.01
N ASN A 72 -10.58 5.87 17.70
CA ASN A 72 -10.86 4.83 16.71
C ASN A 72 -9.62 4.03 16.29
N THR A 73 -8.42 4.36 16.81
CA THR A 73 -7.16 3.72 16.43
C THR A 73 -6.60 2.90 17.59
N ARG A 74 -6.18 1.68 17.29
CA ARG A 74 -5.39 0.84 18.21
C ARG A 74 -4.11 0.41 17.54
N ILE A 75 -3.00 0.50 18.27
CA ILE A 75 -1.65 0.14 17.83
C ILE A 75 -1.18 -1.02 18.68
N PHE A 76 -0.64 -2.05 18.04
CA PHE A 76 -0.16 -3.28 18.65
C PHE A 76 1.32 -3.46 18.35
N GLY A 77 2.13 -3.69 19.37
CA GLY A 77 3.54 -4.09 19.26
C GLY A 77 3.68 -5.60 19.02
N GLU A 78 2.99 -6.12 18.02
CA GLU A 78 2.82 -7.55 17.78
C GLU A 78 2.98 -7.86 16.30
N ASP A 79 3.16 -9.15 15.98
CA ASP A 79 3.22 -9.63 14.59
C ASP A 79 1.88 -9.39 13.87
N GLY A 80 1.90 -8.56 12.82
CA GLY A 80 0.74 -8.21 12.02
C GLY A 80 0.06 -9.41 11.35
N PHE A 81 0.80 -10.47 10.99
CA PHE A 81 0.20 -11.69 10.43
C PHE A 81 -0.64 -12.45 11.47
N GLN A 82 -0.20 -12.48 12.73
CA GLN A 82 -0.99 -13.05 13.83
C GLN A 82 -2.19 -12.17 14.16
N GLY A 83 -1.98 -10.84 14.19
CA GLY A 83 -3.05 -9.86 14.37
C GLY A 83 -4.13 -9.98 13.30
N LEU A 84 -3.75 -10.09 12.04
CA LEU A 84 -4.69 -10.30 10.94
C LEU A 84 -5.51 -11.59 11.17
N LYS A 85 -4.84 -12.69 11.52
CA LYS A 85 -5.51 -13.95 11.79
C LYS A 85 -6.53 -13.86 12.95
N ALA A 86 -6.28 -13.03 13.95
CA ALA A 86 -7.17 -12.81 15.08
C ALA A 86 -8.36 -11.87 14.78
N LEU A 87 -8.18 -10.91 13.87
CA LEU A 87 -9.15 -9.82 13.66
C LEU A 87 -10.10 -10.02 12.48
N ILE A 88 -9.85 -10.97 11.58
CA ILE A 88 -10.73 -11.22 10.43
C ILE A 88 -11.56 -12.51 10.59
N PRO A 89 -12.82 -12.50 10.11
CA PRO A 89 -13.57 -11.34 9.62
C PRO A 89 -13.97 -10.37 10.76
N PRO A 90 -13.96 -9.05 10.53
CA PRO A 90 -14.50 -8.11 11.52
C PRO A 90 -16.02 -8.22 11.60
N PRO A 91 -16.65 -7.78 12.74
CA PRO A 91 -18.10 -7.86 12.92
C PRO A 91 -18.92 -7.25 11.77
N PRO A 92 -18.55 -6.09 11.19
CA PRO A 92 -19.28 -5.54 10.03
C PRO A 92 -19.00 -6.30 8.73
N LYS A 93 -18.13 -7.32 8.70
CA LYS A 93 -17.68 -8.03 7.51
C LYS A 93 -17.26 -7.12 6.36
N ARG A 94 -16.65 -6.00 6.70
CA ARG A 94 -16.13 -5.00 5.78
C ARG A 94 -14.80 -4.48 6.29
N ALA A 95 -13.74 -4.70 5.52
CA ALA A 95 -12.41 -4.21 5.86
C ALA A 95 -11.54 -4.03 4.61
N LEU A 96 -10.60 -3.09 4.71
CA LEU A 96 -9.42 -2.99 3.87
C LEU A 96 -8.22 -3.40 4.71
N ILE A 97 -7.44 -4.34 4.21
CA ILE A 97 -6.24 -4.86 4.85
C ILE A 97 -5.04 -4.47 3.99
N LEU A 98 -4.18 -3.58 4.51
CA LEU A 98 -2.90 -3.26 3.90
C LEU A 98 -1.81 -4.12 4.54
N THR A 99 -1.05 -4.84 3.73
CA THR A 99 0.09 -5.66 4.13
C THR A 99 1.36 -5.11 3.49
N ASP A 100 2.26 -4.62 4.33
CA ASP A 100 3.50 -3.95 3.94
C ASP A 100 4.61 -4.32 4.95
N PRO A 101 5.08 -5.60 4.95
CA PRO A 101 6.21 -6.00 5.79
C PRO A 101 7.52 -5.42 5.27
N SER A 102 8.58 -5.47 6.08
CA SER A 102 9.89 -4.91 5.71
C SER A 102 10.56 -5.59 4.51
N TYR A 103 10.20 -6.85 4.21
CA TYR A 103 10.83 -7.67 3.17
C TYR A 103 12.35 -7.86 3.29
N GLU A 104 12.92 -7.57 4.45
CA GLU A 104 14.34 -7.82 4.73
C GLU A 104 14.63 -9.31 4.76
N ILE A 105 13.70 -10.08 5.26
CA ILE A 105 13.78 -11.53 5.36
C ILE A 105 13.05 -12.16 4.18
N LYS A 106 13.74 -13.03 3.42
CA LYS A 106 13.13 -13.74 2.28
C LYS A 106 11.84 -14.47 2.62
N ASN A 107 11.73 -14.94 3.86
CA ASN A 107 10.55 -15.63 4.33
C ASN A 107 9.29 -14.76 4.41
N ASP A 108 9.43 -13.43 4.44
CA ASP A 108 8.27 -12.53 4.51
C ASP A 108 7.42 -12.60 3.24
N TYR A 109 8.05 -12.77 2.08
CA TYR A 109 7.32 -12.98 0.82
C TYR A 109 6.41 -14.22 0.87
N LEU A 110 6.89 -15.32 1.47
CA LEU A 110 6.08 -16.54 1.65
C LEU A 110 4.97 -16.34 2.68
N LYS A 111 5.28 -15.70 3.80
CA LYS A 111 4.30 -15.40 4.86
C LYS A 111 3.13 -14.55 4.33
N VAL A 112 3.40 -13.57 3.46
CA VAL A 112 2.36 -12.76 2.81
C VAL A 112 1.41 -13.66 2.04
N VAL A 113 1.91 -14.53 1.18
CA VAL A 113 1.09 -15.45 0.37
C VAL A 113 0.28 -16.40 1.23
N GLU A 114 0.90 -17.01 2.25
CA GLU A 114 0.23 -17.96 3.16
C GLU A 114 -0.84 -17.28 3.99
N SER A 115 -0.53 -16.09 4.55
CA SER A 115 -1.48 -15.29 5.32
C SER A 115 -2.69 -14.88 4.48
N LEU A 116 -2.46 -14.46 3.24
CA LEU A 116 -3.54 -14.08 2.34
C LEU A 116 -4.40 -15.28 1.93
N LYS A 117 -3.78 -16.44 1.66
CA LYS A 117 -4.48 -17.69 1.36
C LYS A 117 -5.40 -18.13 2.52
N ASP A 118 -4.93 -18.02 3.77
CA ASP A 118 -5.74 -18.29 4.95
C ASP A 118 -6.84 -17.24 5.14
N SER A 119 -6.52 -15.98 4.93
CA SER A 119 -7.45 -14.86 5.06
C SER A 119 -8.62 -14.97 4.10
N LEU A 120 -8.38 -15.29 2.84
CA LEU A 120 -9.42 -15.47 1.82
C LEU A 120 -10.39 -16.60 2.15
N LYS A 121 -9.93 -17.68 2.79
CA LYS A 121 -10.83 -18.77 3.24
C LYS A 121 -11.81 -18.31 4.32
N ARG A 122 -11.41 -17.37 5.16
CA ARG A 122 -12.19 -16.89 6.31
C ARG A 122 -12.98 -15.63 6.00
N PHE A 123 -12.47 -14.79 5.13
CA PHE A 123 -13.05 -13.51 4.78
C PHE A 123 -12.85 -13.21 3.28
N GLU A 124 -13.59 -13.93 2.42
CA GLU A 124 -13.47 -13.85 0.96
C GLU A 124 -13.75 -12.44 0.41
N THR A 125 -14.63 -11.66 1.06
CA THR A 125 -15.08 -10.34 0.59
C THR A 125 -14.24 -9.17 1.10
N GLY A 126 -13.18 -9.42 1.87
CA GLY A 126 -12.24 -8.39 2.30
C GLY A 126 -11.48 -7.79 1.14
N ILE A 127 -11.17 -6.49 1.22
CA ILE A 127 -10.23 -5.86 0.27
C ILE A 127 -8.83 -6.06 0.84
N TYR A 128 -7.99 -6.77 0.10
CA TYR A 128 -6.60 -7.02 0.49
C TYR A 128 -5.66 -6.28 -0.43
N MET A 129 -4.84 -5.40 0.13
CA MET A 129 -3.85 -4.60 -0.58
C MET A 129 -2.46 -5.00 -0.10
N ILE A 130 -1.65 -5.54 -1.00
CA ILE A 130 -0.30 -5.98 -0.72
C ILE A 130 0.66 -5.04 -1.43
N TRP A 131 1.48 -4.31 -0.67
CA TRP A 131 2.58 -3.54 -1.21
C TRP A 131 3.83 -4.41 -1.28
N CYS A 132 4.64 -4.24 -2.32
CA CYS A 132 5.90 -4.94 -2.48
C CYS A 132 6.93 -4.09 -3.23
N PRO A 133 8.19 -4.02 -2.78
CA PRO A 133 9.23 -3.33 -3.49
C PRO A 133 9.63 -4.07 -4.77
N LEU A 134 9.95 -3.34 -5.82
CA LEU A 134 10.65 -3.85 -6.99
C LEU A 134 12.15 -3.65 -6.79
N ILE A 135 12.83 -4.75 -6.58
CA ILE A 135 14.28 -4.84 -6.37
C ILE A 135 14.87 -5.86 -7.33
N ASN A 136 16.17 -5.80 -7.60
CA ASN A 136 16.85 -6.75 -8.48
C ASN A 136 17.07 -8.12 -7.82
N ARG A 137 15.94 -8.77 -7.44
CA ARG A 137 15.87 -10.11 -6.87
C ARG A 137 14.64 -10.85 -7.41
N SER A 138 14.63 -12.16 -7.30
CA SER A 138 13.54 -13.01 -7.83
C SER A 138 12.31 -13.06 -6.92
N GLU A 139 12.45 -12.75 -5.63
CA GLU A 139 11.41 -12.91 -4.61
C GLU A 139 10.15 -12.08 -4.88
N PRO A 140 10.23 -10.77 -5.24
CA PRO A 140 9.06 -9.96 -5.56
C PRO A 140 8.21 -10.55 -6.69
N LEU A 141 8.83 -10.95 -7.79
CA LEU A 141 8.14 -11.52 -8.95
C LEU A 141 7.63 -12.95 -8.67
N THR A 142 8.35 -13.70 -7.85
CA THR A 142 7.90 -15.04 -7.42
C THR A 142 6.64 -14.92 -6.56
N MET A 143 6.62 -13.96 -5.62
CA MET A 143 5.43 -13.67 -4.81
C MET A 143 4.26 -13.23 -5.70
N LEU A 144 4.46 -12.33 -6.64
CA LEU A 144 3.41 -11.88 -7.57
C LEU A 144 2.78 -13.06 -8.31
N LYS A 145 3.58 -13.96 -8.89
CA LYS A 145 3.08 -15.17 -9.56
C LYS A 145 2.28 -16.09 -8.65
N GLN A 146 2.63 -16.14 -7.36
CA GLN A 146 1.88 -16.91 -6.37
C GLN A 146 0.55 -16.23 -6.00
N LEU A 147 0.56 -14.90 -5.84
CA LEU A 147 -0.64 -14.10 -5.58
C LEU A 147 -1.67 -14.21 -6.71
N GLN A 148 -1.22 -14.14 -7.97
CA GLN A 148 -2.08 -14.30 -9.15
C GLN A 148 -2.75 -15.69 -9.25
N LYS A 149 -2.14 -16.71 -8.65
CA LYS A 149 -2.69 -18.08 -8.60
C LYS A 149 -3.65 -18.34 -7.44
N LEU A 150 -3.82 -17.37 -6.52
CA LEU A 150 -4.80 -17.52 -5.47
C LEU A 150 -6.21 -17.60 -6.01
N ASN A 151 -7.07 -18.32 -5.29
CA ASN A 151 -8.48 -18.45 -5.63
C ASN A 151 -9.26 -17.18 -5.28
N ALA A 152 -8.91 -16.06 -5.92
CA ALA A 152 -9.62 -14.81 -5.85
C ALA A 152 -10.43 -14.59 -7.12
N LYS A 153 -11.67 -14.10 -6.98
CA LYS A 153 -12.56 -13.82 -8.12
C LYS A 153 -11.99 -12.68 -8.96
N GLU A 154 -11.60 -11.62 -8.29
CA GLU A 154 -11.11 -10.40 -8.91
C GLU A 154 -9.83 -9.95 -8.24
N TRP A 155 -8.88 -9.47 -9.03
CA TRP A 155 -7.71 -8.79 -8.52
C TRP A 155 -7.20 -7.74 -9.52
N LEU A 156 -6.50 -6.78 -8.99
CA LEU A 156 -5.79 -5.74 -9.73
C LEU A 156 -4.33 -5.72 -9.29
N TYR A 157 -3.43 -5.70 -10.24
CA TYR A 157 -2.02 -5.42 -10.07
C TYR A 157 -1.70 -4.08 -10.69
N VAL A 158 -0.92 -3.27 -9.99
CA VAL A 158 -0.36 -2.02 -10.51
C VAL A 158 1.07 -1.87 -10.03
N SER A 159 1.98 -1.53 -10.95
CA SER A 159 3.37 -1.23 -10.63
C SER A 159 3.77 0.14 -11.13
N LEU A 160 4.75 0.72 -10.45
CA LEU A 160 5.45 1.93 -10.88
C LEU A 160 6.95 1.72 -10.69
N SER A 161 7.70 1.82 -11.79
CA SER A 161 9.16 1.84 -11.76
C SER A 161 9.65 3.24 -12.11
N ILE A 162 10.57 3.76 -11.32
CA ILE A 162 11.13 5.11 -11.49
C ILE A 162 12.54 5.11 -12.06
N ALA A 163 13.19 3.94 -12.09
CA ALA A 163 14.53 3.77 -12.61
C ALA A 163 14.67 2.39 -13.26
N GLN A 164 15.75 2.19 -14.03
CA GLN A 164 16.15 0.86 -14.51
C GLN A 164 16.68 0.02 -13.35
N PRO A 165 16.43 -1.31 -13.34
CA PRO A 165 17.12 -2.22 -12.44
C PRO A 165 18.64 -2.08 -12.58
N THR A 166 19.34 -1.96 -11.46
CA THR A 166 20.82 -1.96 -11.41
C THR A 166 21.32 -3.24 -10.76
N ASP A 167 22.61 -3.54 -10.90
CA ASP A 167 23.23 -4.67 -10.22
C ASP A 167 23.32 -4.45 -8.68
N ASP A 168 23.17 -3.21 -8.22
CA ASP A 168 23.07 -2.87 -6.81
C ASP A 168 21.71 -3.27 -6.24
N ILE A 169 21.70 -3.61 -4.95
CA ILE A 169 20.48 -3.97 -4.21
C ILE A 169 19.71 -2.68 -3.87
N GLY A 170 19.15 -2.08 -4.87
CA GLY A 170 18.34 -0.87 -4.74
C GLY A 170 16.86 -1.12 -5.11
N MET A 171 15.98 -0.35 -4.52
CA MET A 171 14.57 -0.32 -4.93
C MET A 171 14.42 0.63 -6.12
N PHE A 172 14.00 0.11 -7.27
CA PHE A 172 13.76 0.91 -8.47
C PHE A 172 12.27 1.20 -8.73
N GLY A 173 11.39 0.64 -7.92
CA GLY A 173 9.95 0.80 -8.01
C GLY A 173 9.22 0.01 -6.94
N SER A 174 7.92 -0.08 -7.09
CA SER A 174 7.06 -0.92 -6.25
C SER A 174 5.81 -1.35 -6.99
N TYR A 175 5.10 -2.34 -6.44
CA TYR A 175 3.78 -2.69 -6.91
C TYR A 175 2.78 -2.82 -5.76
N LEU A 176 1.51 -2.69 -6.11
CA LEU A 176 0.37 -3.08 -5.31
C LEU A 176 -0.36 -4.23 -5.99
N PHE A 177 -0.65 -5.28 -5.23
CA PHE A 177 -1.55 -6.34 -5.63
C PHE A 177 -2.80 -6.26 -4.76
N ILE A 178 -3.97 -6.09 -5.39
CA ILE A 178 -5.21 -5.78 -4.69
C ILE A 178 -6.25 -6.84 -5.04
N ILE A 179 -6.74 -7.56 -4.03
CA ILE A 179 -7.86 -8.50 -4.18
C ILE A 179 -9.15 -7.77 -3.81
N ASN A 180 -10.21 -8.05 -4.57
CA ASN A 180 -11.50 -7.36 -4.49
C ASN A 180 -11.35 -5.84 -4.64
N PRO A 181 -10.70 -5.34 -5.71
CA PRO A 181 -10.47 -3.92 -5.89
C PRO A 181 -11.80 -3.17 -5.98
N PRO A 182 -11.89 -1.92 -5.44
CA PRO A 182 -13.03 -1.06 -5.69
C PRO A 182 -13.27 -0.85 -7.20
N TRP A 183 -14.49 -0.92 -7.63
CA TRP A 183 -14.88 -0.93 -9.06
C TRP A 183 -14.34 0.24 -9.90
N LYS A 184 -14.12 1.43 -9.32
CA LYS A 184 -13.53 2.60 -10.02
C LYS A 184 -12.01 2.67 -9.97
N LEU A 185 -11.35 1.78 -9.23
CA LEU A 185 -9.92 1.91 -8.98
C LEU A 185 -9.09 1.78 -10.26
N LYS A 186 -9.47 0.86 -11.14
CA LYS A 186 -8.79 0.65 -12.42
C LYS A 186 -8.77 1.93 -13.26
N GLU A 187 -9.94 2.55 -13.46
CA GLU A 187 -10.07 3.78 -14.25
C GLU A 187 -9.25 4.93 -13.67
N GLN A 188 -9.26 5.07 -12.35
CA GLN A 188 -8.46 6.08 -11.65
C GLN A 188 -6.95 5.84 -11.81
N LEU A 189 -6.51 4.60 -11.78
CA LEU A 189 -5.11 4.25 -12.00
C LEU A 189 -4.69 4.47 -13.45
N GLU A 190 -5.53 4.14 -14.43
CA GLU A 190 -5.29 4.42 -15.83
C GLU A 190 -5.11 5.93 -16.13
N GLU A 191 -5.78 6.80 -15.36
CA GLU A 191 -5.60 8.25 -15.42
C GLU A 191 -4.31 8.71 -14.73
N ILE A 192 -3.97 8.13 -13.56
CA ILE A 192 -2.89 8.62 -12.70
C ILE A 192 -1.52 8.07 -13.11
N MET A 193 -1.43 6.80 -13.48
CA MET A 193 -0.15 6.11 -13.64
C MET A 193 0.72 6.67 -14.78
N PRO A 194 0.18 7.08 -15.95
CA PRO A 194 0.97 7.76 -16.97
C PRO A 194 1.65 9.03 -16.43
N TYR A 195 0.88 9.85 -15.72
CA TYR A 195 1.38 11.08 -15.11
C TYR A 195 2.47 10.79 -14.06
N LEU A 196 2.27 9.80 -13.19
CA LEU A 196 3.27 9.43 -12.19
C LEU A 196 4.54 8.88 -12.84
N GLY A 197 4.43 8.06 -13.86
CA GLY A 197 5.58 7.55 -14.62
C GLY A 197 6.41 8.68 -15.21
N GLU A 198 5.77 9.66 -15.84
CA GLU A 198 6.44 10.84 -16.40
C GLU A 198 7.11 11.70 -15.32
N GLN A 199 6.38 12.02 -14.23
CA GLN A 199 6.85 12.98 -13.23
C GLN A 199 7.86 12.41 -12.25
N LEU A 200 7.81 11.10 -11.95
CA LEU A 200 8.68 10.45 -10.99
C LEU A 200 9.84 9.68 -11.63
N GLY A 201 9.74 9.41 -12.93
CA GLY A 201 10.81 8.71 -13.66
C GLY A 201 12.14 9.45 -13.59
N LEU A 202 13.20 8.74 -13.21
CA LEU A 202 14.57 9.25 -13.19
C LEU A 202 15.19 9.07 -14.58
N ASN A 203 15.76 10.14 -15.12
CA ASN A 203 16.42 10.13 -16.44
C ASN A 203 15.52 9.58 -17.58
N GLY A 204 14.20 9.81 -17.49
CA GLY A 204 13.24 9.33 -18.50
C GLY A 204 12.86 7.84 -18.37
N HIS A 205 13.25 7.16 -17.31
CA HIS A 205 12.96 5.71 -17.09
C HIS A 205 11.71 5.42 -16.25
N GLY A 206 10.74 6.33 -16.24
CA GLY A 206 9.46 6.05 -15.58
C GLY A 206 8.62 5.08 -16.41
N SER A 207 8.17 3.99 -15.80
CA SER A 207 7.26 3.02 -16.42
C SER A 207 6.22 2.51 -15.41
N TYR A 208 5.09 2.05 -15.92
CA TYR A 208 4.04 1.47 -15.09
C TYR A 208 3.37 0.30 -15.83
N GLU A 209 2.71 -0.55 -15.07
CA GLU A 209 1.92 -1.65 -15.59
C GLU A 209 0.64 -1.77 -14.78
N ILE A 210 -0.47 -2.08 -15.43
CA ILE A 210 -1.77 -2.35 -14.80
C ILE A 210 -2.31 -3.64 -15.40
N GLU A 211 -2.55 -4.64 -14.55
CA GLU A 211 -3.21 -5.88 -14.92
C GLU A 211 -4.46 -6.10 -14.05
N VAL A 212 -5.48 -6.70 -14.62
CA VAL A 212 -6.71 -7.07 -13.90
C VAL A 212 -7.14 -8.46 -14.25
N LYS A 213 -7.66 -9.17 -13.24
CA LYS A 213 -8.49 -10.35 -13.42
C LYS A 213 -9.92 -9.97 -13.05
N THR A 214 -10.82 -10.11 -13.98
CA THR A 214 -12.26 -9.99 -13.76
C THR A 214 -12.89 -11.38 -13.77
N SER A 215 -13.95 -11.58 -12.99
CA SER A 215 -14.74 -12.82 -12.95
C SER A 215 -15.52 -13.05 -14.23
#